data_249f82ad0ab0d2a36837a8c48ca0d86c
#
_entry.id   249f82ad0ab0d2a36837a8c48ca0d86c
#
_cell.length_a   1.000
_cell.length_b   1.000
_cell.length_c   1.000
_cell.angle_alpha   90.00
_cell.angle_beta   90.00
_cell.angle_gamma   90.00
#
_symmetry.space_group_name_H-M   'P 1'
#
loop_
_entity.id
_entity.type
_entity.pdbx_description
1 polymer ?
#
loop_
_entity_poly.entity_id
_entity_poly.type
_entity_poly.pdbx_seq_one_letter_code
_entity_poly.pdbx_strand_id
1 'polypeptide(L)'
;PTLVQDDYFRYKEQIYALYADYSREFSERFSMQLGLRMEHTRTTGISEAKDTEDKHDYTRLFPTVYLLYSPTDGHALNFSFSNRISRPSQNMVNPFPFYQNKYTYACGREDLKPSYTYNAELGYTLKNNFNVSAYYSYSDDVFFQVVDLDAETNVTSFLWENFMKTHAFGLNNSYTFRTKWLQAYAQHGVSYRRTTSSAVTTSPEEKGWAYDASLRNTFFFNEKKTLLATLSGSYSSRQYQGIYLMSPTYSVSAGMLYRLLDNKLNLSLNVNNLFVSHSKLETMSNGLKIIADNQFSFTSFRIGVSYTFGGDIRSKGQRNSNEDIQRRL
;
A
#
# COMPACT_ATOMS: atom_id res chain seq x y z
N PRO A 1 -8.63 14.98 37.06
CA PRO A 1 -9.72 14.04 36.91
C PRO A 1 -9.15 12.79 36.27
N THR A 2 -9.18 11.68 36.97
CA THR A 2 -8.90 10.35 36.45
C THR A 2 -10.09 9.98 35.56
N LEU A 3 -9.93 10.18 34.28
CA LEU A 3 -10.83 9.61 33.28
C LEU A 3 -10.53 8.11 33.21
N VAL A 4 -11.06 7.35 34.16
CA VAL A 4 -11.18 5.90 34.01
C VAL A 4 -12.43 5.72 33.15
N GLN A 5 -12.22 5.65 31.85
CA GLN A 5 -13.26 5.27 30.92
C GLN A 5 -13.14 3.76 30.75
N ASP A 6 -13.94 3.03 31.54
CA ASP A 6 -14.05 1.59 31.41
C ASP A 6 -15.22 1.31 30.47
N ASP A 7 -14.93 0.81 29.27
CA ASP A 7 -15.96 0.41 28.34
C ASP A 7 -15.57 -0.86 27.58
N TYR A 8 -16.59 -1.62 27.24
CA TYR A 8 -16.50 -2.84 26.50
C TYR A 8 -17.12 -2.65 25.11
N PHE A 9 -16.27 -2.61 24.07
CA PHE A 9 -16.72 -2.57 22.69
C PHE A 9 -16.59 -3.94 22.05
N ARG A 10 -17.70 -4.49 21.55
CA ARG A 10 -17.74 -5.76 20.82
C ARG A 10 -18.04 -5.52 19.34
N TYR A 11 -17.14 -5.95 18.48
CA TYR A 11 -17.33 -5.92 17.04
C TYR A 11 -17.43 -7.34 16.48
N LYS A 12 -18.49 -7.62 15.73
CA LYS A 12 -18.72 -8.90 15.04
C LYS A 12 -18.89 -8.65 13.56
N GLU A 13 -18.09 -9.36 12.73
CA GLU A 13 -18.19 -9.34 11.27
C GLU A 13 -18.41 -10.75 10.74
N GLN A 14 -19.39 -10.89 9.82
CA GLN A 14 -19.70 -12.14 9.11
C GLN A 14 -19.69 -11.85 7.62
N ILE A 15 -18.86 -12.57 6.87
CA ILE A 15 -18.70 -12.40 5.43
C ILE A 15 -19.03 -13.73 4.76
N TYR A 16 -20.04 -13.72 3.89
CA TYR A 16 -20.39 -14.84 3.03
C TYR A 16 -19.98 -14.50 1.61
N ALA A 17 -19.20 -15.37 0.96
CA ALA A 17 -18.71 -15.09 -0.38
C ALA A 17 -18.94 -16.28 -1.31
N LEU A 18 -19.41 -15.96 -2.52
CA LEU A 18 -19.49 -16.88 -3.65
C LEU A 18 -18.65 -16.30 -4.79
N TYR A 19 -17.88 -17.16 -5.47
CA TYR A 19 -17.08 -16.73 -6.60
C TYR A 19 -17.14 -17.73 -7.74
N ALA A 20 -16.96 -17.23 -8.96
CA ALA A 20 -16.84 -18.00 -10.19
C ALA A 20 -15.70 -17.41 -11.02
N ASP A 21 -14.86 -18.27 -11.58
CA ASP A 21 -13.75 -17.91 -12.45
C ASP A 21 -13.86 -18.67 -13.76
N TYR A 22 -13.61 -17.95 -14.86
CA TYR A 22 -13.48 -18.52 -16.18
C TYR A 22 -12.12 -18.11 -16.75
N SER A 23 -11.29 -19.05 -17.11
CA SER A 23 -10.00 -18.84 -17.76
C SER A 23 -9.91 -19.64 -19.03
N ARG A 24 -9.49 -19.00 -20.13
CA ARG A 24 -9.33 -19.65 -21.42
C ARG A 24 -8.17 -19.07 -22.20
N GLU A 25 -7.37 -19.94 -22.76
CA GLU A 25 -6.42 -19.66 -23.82
C GLU A 25 -7.12 -19.89 -25.16
N PHE A 26 -7.39 -18.79 -25.89
CA PHE A 26 -8.05 -18.86 -27.22
C PHE A 26 -7.05 -19.22 -28.32
N SER A 27 -5.79 -18.88 -28.10
CA SER A 27 -4.67 -19.20 -28.96
C SER A 27 -3.37 -19.07 -28.14
N GLU A 28 -2.22 -19.48 -28.71
CA GLU A 28 -0.88 -19.25 -28.13
C GLU A 28 -0.57 -17.76 -27.86
N ARG A 29 -1.36 -16.85 -28.48
CA ARG A 29 -1.16 -15.41 -28.43
C ARG A 29 -2.21 -14.65 -27.63
N PHE A 30 -3.33 -15.28 -27.30
CA PHE A 30 -4.42 -14.59 -26.60
C PHE A 30 -5.02 -15.47 -25.50
N SER A 31 -5.00 -14.94 -24.29
CA SER A 31 -5.66 -15.54 -23.13
C SER A 31 -6.52 -14.53 -22.39
N MET A 32 -7.58 -15.02 -21.78
CA MET A 32 -8.54 -14.23 -21.00
C MET A 32 -8.86 -14.96 -19.69
N GLN A 33 -8.97 -14.18 -18.62
CA GLN A 33 -9.53 -14.62 -17.35
C GLN A 33 -10.60 -13.63 -16.92
N LEU A 34 -11.77 -14.15 -16.57
CA LEU A 34 -12.89 -13.42 -15.99
C LEU A 34 -13.22 -14.00 -14.64
N GLY A 35 -13.36 -13.15 -13.65
CA GLY A 35 -13.77 -13.54 -12.30
C GLY A 35 -14.95 -12.69 -11.84
N LEU A 36 -15.85 -13.30 -11.11
CA LEU A 36 -16.93 -12.61 -10.40
C LEU A 36 -17.03 -13.16 -8.99
N ARG A 37 -16.88 -12.27 -8.02
CA ARG A 37 -17.09 -12.57 -6.61
C ARG A 37 -18.27 -11.76 -6.09
N MET A 38 -19.19 -12.42 -5.43
CA MET A 38 -20.28 -11.79 -4.68
C MET A 38 -20.00 -11.97 -3.20
N GLU A 39 -20.07 -10.89 -2.45
CA GLU A 39 -19.94 -10.90 -0.99
C GLU A 39 -21.19 -10.31 -0.35
N HIS A 40 -21.69 -10.99 0.69
CA HIS A 40 -22.69 -10.50 1.60
C HIS A 40 -22.05 -10.36 2.98
N THR A 41 -22.06 -9.15 3.52
CA THR A 41 -21.40 -8.82 4.80
C THR A 41 -22.42 -8.32 5.79
N ARG A 42 -22.36 -8.83 7.02
CA ARG A 42 -23.09 -8.34 8.20
C ARG A 42 -22.09 -7.94 9.26
N THR A 43 -22.23 -6.72 9.76
CA THR A 43 -21.44 -6.23 10.89
C THR A 43 -22.37 -5.84 12.04
N THR A 44 -21.91 -6.02 13.26
CA THR A 44 -22.59 -5.56 14.48
C THR A 44 -21.54 -4.99 15.41
N GLY A 45 -21.65 -3.71 15.75
CA GLY A 45 -20.90 -3.01 16.77
C GLY A 45 -21.79 -2.80 18.00
N ILE A 46 -21.32 -3.18 19.18
CA ILE A 46 -22.02 -3.00 20.46
C ILE A 46 -21.09 -2.27 21.41
N SER A 47 -21.53 -1.11 21.91
CA SER A 47 -20.86 -0.37 22.98
C SER A 47 -21.73 -0.41 24.23
N GLU A 48 -21.23 -1.04 25.28
CA GLU A 48 -22.00 -1.18 26.53
C GLU A 48 -22.14 0.17 27.26
N ALA A 49 -21.08 1.00 27.28
CA ALA A 49 -21.14 2.29 27.95
C ALA A 49 -21.99 3.34 27.24
N LYS A 50 -22.13 3.25 25.91
CA LYS A 50 -22.99 4.16 25.14
C LYS A 50 -24.41 3.62 24.94
N ASP A 51 -24.68 2.37 25.33
CA ASP A 51 -25.93 1.65 25.05
C ASP A 51 -26.33 1.72 23.56
N THR A 52 -25.32 1.53 22.67
CA THR A 52 -25.52 1.59 21.23
C THR A 52 -25.26 0.23 20.58
N GLU A 53 -26.11 -0.12 19.62
CA GLU A 53 -25.94 -1.25 18.73
C GLU A 53 -26.04 -0.76 17.28
N ASP A 54 -24.93 -0.83 16.52
CA ASP A 54 -24.89 -0.46 15.12
C ASP A 54 -24.77 -1.71 14.22
N LYS A 55 -25.63 -1.80 13.21
CA LYS A 55 -25.73 -2.94 12.31
C LYS A 55 -25.66 -2.51 10.86
N HIS A 56 -24.77 -3.12 10.11
CA HIS A 56 -24.71 -2.97 8.66
C HIS A 56 -24.91 -4.31 7.97
N ASP A 57 -25.66 -4.29 6.89
CA ASP A 57 -25.93 -5.45 6.02
C ASP A 57 -25.84 -4.98 4.57
N TYR A 58 -24.90 -5.53 3.81
CA TYR A 58 -24.69 -5.13 2.41
C TYR A 58 -24.19 -6.28 1.55
N THR A 59 -24.62 -6.27 0.28
CA THR A 59 -24.15 -7.21 -0.75
C THR A 59 -23.43 -6.44 -1.87
N ARG A 60 -22.29 -6.93 -2.32
CA ARG A 60 -21.49 -6.32 -3.38
C ARG A 60 -20.94 -7.35 -4.35
N LEU A 61 -20.75 -6.91 -5.59
CA LEU A 61 -20.12 -7.68 -6.68
C LEU A 61 -18.73 -7.13 -6.97
N PHE A 62 -17.79 -8.04 -7.14
CA PHE A 62 -16.38 -7.74 -7.43
C PHE A 62 -15.97 -8.44 -8.73
N PRO A 63 -16.21 -7.82 -9.88
CA PRO A 63 -15.74 -8.34 -11.16
C PRO A 63 -14.23 -8.14 -11.31
N THR A 64 -13.59 -9.09 -11.99
CA THR A 64 -12.20 -9.03 -12.43
C THR A 64 -12.09 -9.45 -13.88
N VAL A 65 -11.24 -8.76 -14.64
CA VAL A 65 -10.94 -9.07 -16.04
C VAL A 65 -9.44 -9.01 -16.22
N TYR A 66 -8.86 -10.05 -16.82
CA TYR A 66 -7.48 -10.07 -17.27
C TYR A 66 -7.43 -10.54 -18.71
N LEU A 67 -6.80 -9.74 -19.57
CA LEU A 67 -6.56 -10.06 -20.95
C LEU A 67 -5.05 -10.01 -21.20
N LEU A 68 -4.54 -11.00 -21.89
CA LEU A 68 -3.14 -11.03 -22.34
C LEU A 68 -3.11 -11.30 -23.83
N TYR A 69 -2.42 -10.44 -24.56
CA TYR A 69 -2.22 -10.58 -26.01
C TYR A 69 -0.74 -10.43 -26.36
N SER A 70 -0.17 -11.47 -26.97
CA SER A 70 1.22 -11.52 -27.42
C SER A 70 1.28 -11.56 -28.94
N PRO A 71 1.25 -10.39 -29.64
CA PRO A 71 1.17 -10.35 -31.10
C PRO A 71 2.35 -11.04 -31.79
N THR A 72 3.54 -10.92 -31.21
CA THR A 72 4.79 -11.53 -31.69
C THR A 72 5.67 -11.87 -30.50
N ASP A 73 6.69 -12.67 -30.71
CA ASP A 73 7.65 -13.03 -29.66
C ASP A 73 8.31 -11.80 -29.04
N GLY A 74 8.35 -11.80 -27.73
CA GLY A 74 8.91 -10.71 -26.96
C GLY A 74 8.01 -9.48 -26.80
N HIS A 75 6.78 -9.49 -27.34
CA HIS A 75 5.79 -8.42 -27.17
C HIS A 75 4.57 -8.96 -26.42
N ALA A 76 4.18 -8.31 -25.35
CA ALA A 76 2.96 -8.65 -24.64
C ALA A 76 2.19 -7.38 -24.25
N LEU A 77 0.90 -7.38 -24.54
CA LEU A 77 -0.08 -6.39 -24.10
C LEU A 77 -0.96 -7.06 -23.05
N ASN A 78 -1.15 -6.40 -21.92
CA ASN A 78 -2.06 -6.86 -20.89
C ASN A 78 -3.05 -5.78 -20.52
N PHE A 79 -4.28 -6.18 -20.28
CA PHE A 79 -5.30 -5.34 -19.69
C PHE A 79 -5.82 -6.01 -18.43
N SER A 80 -5.98 -5.23 -17.37
CA SER A 80 -6.61 -5.69 -16.14
C SER A 80 -7.66 -4.70 -15.67
N PHE A 81 -8.76 -5.23 -15.15
CA PHE A 81 -9.77 -4.49 -14.41
C PHE A 81 -10.10 -5.24 -13.13
N SER A 82 -10.19 -4.53 -12.02
CA SER A 82 -10.60 -5.11 -10.73
C SER A 82 -11.35 -4.10 -9.89
N ASN A 83 -12.32 -4.59 -9.12
CA ASN A 83 -12.94 -3.86 -8.02
C ASN A 83 -12.53 -4.51 -6.70
N ARG A 84 -12.10 -3.69 -5.74
CA ARG A 84 -11.64 -4.14 -4.42
C ARG A 84 -12.37 -3.41 -3.30
N ILE A 85 -12.54 -4.08 -2.18
CA ILE A 85 -13.09 -3.54 -0.95
C ILE A 85 -11.98 -3.41 0.11
N SER A 86 -11.97 -2.29 0.82
CA SER A 86 -11.19 -2.09 2.04
C SER A 86 -12.14 -1.88 3.19
N ARG A 87 -12.03 -2.71 4.23
CA ARG A 87 -12.90 -2.65 5.40
C ARG A 87 -12.18 -1.97 6.56
N PRO A 88 -12.90 -1.19 7.39
CA PRO A 88 -12.33 -0.67 8.62
C PRO A 88 -11.85 -1.82 9.52
N SER A 89 -10.76 -1.60 10.24
CA SER A 89 -10.33 -2.49 11.32
C SER A 89 -11.12 -2.23 12.60
N GLN A 90 -11.06 -3.14 13.57
CA GLN A 90 -11.73 -2.99 14.85
C GLN A 90 -11.37 -1.67 15.56
N ASN A 91 -10.09 -1.27 15.52
CA ASN A 91 -9.65 -0.01 16.14
C ASN A 91 -10.23 1.24 15.47
N MET A 92 -10.58 1.16 14.17
CA MET A 92 -11.16 2.27 13.43
C MET A 92 -12.66 2.44 13.72
N VAL A 93 -13.35 1.36 14.08
CA VAL A 93 -14.78 1.38 14.44
C VAL A 93 -15.01 1.52 15.94
N ASN A 94 -13.97 1.38 16.76
CA ASN A 94 -14.09 1.54 18.21
C ASN A 94 -14.30 3.02 18.58
N PRO A 95 -15.47 3.40 19.16
CA PRO A 95 -15.82 4.80 19.40
C PRO A 95 -15.15 5.40 20.64
N PHE A 96 -14.23 4.66 21.31
CA PHE A 96 -13.59 5.17 22.51
C PHE A 96 -12.38 6.03 22.18
N PRO A 97 -12.29 7.21 22.84
CA PRO A 97 -11.12 8.05 22.74
C PRO A 97 -9.89 7.36 23.30
N PHE A 98 -8.88 7.18 22.47
CA PHE A 98 -7.54 6.78 22.89
C PHE A 98 -6.69 8.03 23.08
N TYR A 99 -6.43 8.40 24.33
CA TYR A 99 -5.65 9.59 24.69
C TYR A 99 -4.15 9.31 24.58
N GLN A 100 -3.46 10.06 23.72
CA GLN A 100 -1.99 10.08 23.67
C GLN A 100 -1.43 10.99 24.77
N ASN A 101 -2.14 12.07 25.04
CA ASN A 101 -1.90 13.02 26.13
C ASN A 101 -3.20 13.81 26.41
N LYS A 102 -3.19 14.77 27.35
CA LYS A 102 -4.38 15.54 27.75
C LYS A 102 -4.96 16.46 26.63
N TYR A 103 -4.21 16.69 25.56
CA TYR A 103 -4.59 17.55 24.46
C TYR A 103 -4.75 16.79 23.13
N THR A 104 -4.49 15.49 23.12
CA THR A 104 -4.49 14.72 21.86
C THR A 104 -5.12 13.35 22.08
N TYR A 105 -6.13 13.04 21.29
CA TYR A 105 -6.75 11.72 21.28
C TYR A 105 -7.11 11.26 19.86
N ALA A 106 -7.19 9.96 19.68
CA ALA A 106 -7.76 9.34 18.51
C ALA A 106 -9.07 8.64 18.87
N CYS A 107 -10.05 8.65 17.99
CA CYS A 107 -11.35 8.02 18.18
C CYS A 107 -11.79 7.34 16.89
N GLY A 108 -12.31 6.13 17.00
CA GLY A 108 -12.98 5.43 15.91
C GLY A 108 -14.43 5.89 15.76
N ARG A 109 -15.13 5.32 14.78
CA ARG A 109 -16.50 5.63 14.46
C ARG A 109 -17.27 4.36 14.10
N GLU A 110 -18.31 4.04 14.85
CA GLU A 110 -19.08 2.78 14.76
C GLU A 110 -19.71 2.59 13.37
N ASP A 111 -20.17 3.68 12.71
CA ASP A 111 -20.87 3.70 11.44
C ASP A 111 -19.95 3.78 10.20
N LEU A 112 -18.63 3.52 10.37
CA LEU A 112 -17.70 3.48 9.24
C LEU A 112 -18.11 2.42 8.21
N LYS A 113 -18.16 2.87 6.96
CA LYS A 113 -18.45 2.03 5.80
C LYS A 113 -17.15 1.56 5.14
N PRO A 114 -17.18 0.40 4.48
CA PRO A 114 -16.04 -0.01 3.64
C PRO A 114 -15.86 0.94 2.45
N SER A 115 -14.62 1.13 2.03
CA SER A 115 -14.28 1.84 0.79
C SER A 115 -14.12 0.88 -0.38
N TYR A 116 -14.42 1.36 -1.58
CA TYR A 116 -14.35 0.59 -2.82
C TYR A 116 -13.37 1.23 -3.78
N THR A 117 -12.51 0.41 -4.39
CA THR A 117 -11.51 0.89 -5.36
C THR A 117 -11.63 0.13 -6.67
N TYR A 118 -11.90 0.85 -7.74
CA TYR A 118 -11.95 0.36 -9.11
C TYR A 118 -10.61 0.70 -9.79
N ASN A 119 -9.94 -0.31 -10.33
CA ASN A 119 -8.66 -0.16 -11.02
C ASN A 119 -8.77 -0.70 -12.44
N ALA A 120 -8.28 0.06 -13.40
CA ALA A 120 -8.06 -0.36 -14.77
C ALA A 120 -6.61 -0.10 -15.13
N GLU A 121 -5.92 -1.07 -15.73
CA GLU A 121 -4.54 -0.93 -16.16
C GLU A 121 -4.35 -1.56 -17.54
N LEU A 122 -3.63 -0.85 -18.40
CA LEU A 122 -3.14 -1.31 -19.69
C LEU A 122 -1.61 -1.31 -19.66
N GLY A 123 -1.02 -2.49 -19.82
CA GLY A 123 0.42 -2.68 -19.80
C GLY A 123 0.95 -3.18 -21.14
N TYR A 124 2.20 -2.82 -21.41
CA TYR A 124 2.98 -3.34 -22.52
C TYR A 124 4.35 -3.78 -22.04
N THR A 125 4.74 -4.99 -22.40
CA THR A 125 6.04 -5.58 -22.07
C THR A 125 6.80 -5.90 -23.34
N LEU A 126 8.07 -5.48 -23.42
CA LEU A 126 8.98 -5.77 -24.50
C LEU A 126 10.14 -6.62 -23.99
N LYS A 127 10.35 -7.82 -24.58
CA LYS A 127 11.48 -8.73 -24.32
C LYS A 127 11.74 -9.01 -22.85
N ASN A 128 10.71 -8.94 -21.99
CA ASN A 128 10.79 -9.13 -20.54
C ASN A 128 11.78 -8.20 -19.80
N ASN A 129 12.23 -7.13 -20.43
CA ASN A 129 13.17 -6.19 -19.85
C ASN A 129 12.68 -4.74 -19.83
N PHE A 130 11.70 -4.41 -20.66
CA PHE A 130 11.03 -3.12 -20.65
C PHE A 130 9.53 -3.32 -20.41
N ASN A 131 8.99 -2.58 -19.47
CA ASN A 131 7.56 -2.57 -19.16
C ASN A 131 7.07 -1.14 -19.06
N VAL A 132 5.92 -0.83 -19.64
CA VAL A 132 5.19 0.42 -19.46
C VAL A 132 3.74 0.11 -19.19
N SER A 133 3.13 0.79 -18.22
CA SER A 133 1.70 0.66 -17.95
C SER A 133 1.06 2.02 -17.72
N ALA A 134 -0.18 2.16 -18.21
CA ALA A 134 -1.06 3.26 -17.90
C ALA A 134 -2.18 2.74 -17.00
N TYR A 135 -2.49 3.46 -15.93
CA TYR A 135 -3.54 3.06 -15.02
C TYR A 135 -4.51 4.20 -14.70
N TYR A 136 -5.71 3.81 -14.37
CA TYR A 136 -6.73 4.66 -13.77
C TYR A 136 -7.30 3.97 -12.54
N SER A 137 -7.43 4.71 -11.44
CA SER A 137 -8.00 4.25 -10.18
C SER A 137 -9.05 5.23 -9.70
N TYR A 138 -10.20 4.71 -9.30
CA TYR A 138 -11.26 5.46 -8.63
C TYR A 138 -11.58 4.80 -7.30
N SER A 139 -11.51 5.58 -6.21
CA SER A 139 -11.89 5.12 -4.87
C SER A 139 -13.05 5.94 -4.34
N ASP A 140 -14.07 5.25 -3.85
CA ASP A 140 -15.29 5.83 -3.28
C ASP A 140 -15.46 5.45 -1.82
N ASP A 141 -16.17 6.29 -1.05
CA ASP A 141 -16.37 6.13 0.39
C ASP A 141 -15.07 5.91 1.17
N VAL A 142 -13.99 6.59 0.75
CA VAL A 142 -12.67 6.40 1.38
C VAL A 142 -12.73 6.93 2.80
N PHE A 143 -12.50 6.03 3.77
CA PHE A 143 -12.35 6.40 5.17
C PHE A 143 -10.89 6.71 5.50
N PHE A 144 -10.71 7.76 6.27
CA PHE A 144 -9.39 8.17 6.76
C PHE A 144 -9.54 8.96 8.06
N GLN A 145 -8.43 9.30 8.71
CA GLN A 145 -8.47 10.18 9.88
C GLN A 145 -8.62 11.62 9.43
N VAL A 146 -9.64 12.29 9.96
CA VAL A 146 -9.77 13.74 9.94
C VAL A 146 -9.09 14.28 11.19
N VAL A 147 -8.23 15.26 11.01
CA VAL A 147 -7.66 15.98 12.14
C VAL A 147 -8.58 17.15 12.43
N ASP A 148 -9.10 17.22 13.65
CA ASP A 148 -9.89 18.33 14.13
C ASP A 148 -9.13 19.03 15.28
N LEU A 149 -8.79 20.29 15.07
CA LEU A 149 -8.11 21.14 16.05
C LEU A 149 -9.11 22.17 16.59
N ASP A 150 -9.48 22.01 17.84
CA ASP A 150 -10.21 23.02 18.58
C ASP A 150 -9.22 24.12 19.05
N ALA A 151 -9.33 25.30 18.43
CA ALA A 151 -8.45 26.42 18.72
C ALA A 151 -8.69 27.07 20.10
N GLU A 152 -9.86 26.85 20.73
CA GLU A 152 -10.17 27.40 22.06
C GLU A 152 -9.54 26.55 23.17
N THR A 153 -9.63 25.23 23.05
CA THR A 153 -9.12 24.28 24.06
C THR A 153 -7.73 23.77 23.74
N ASN A 154 -7.21 24.00 22.53
CA ASN A 154 -5.99 23.42 21.97
C ASN A 154 -6.01 21.88 21.96
N VAL A 155 -7.19 21.29 21.90
CA VAL A 155 -7.37 19.85 21.79
C VAL A 155 -7.33 19.43 20.33
N THR A 156 -6.50 18.46 20.00
CA THR A 156 -6.42 17.85 18.68
C THR A 156 -7.03 16.45 18.71
N SER A 157 -8.05 16.23 17.91
CA SER A 157 -8.66 14.92 17.75
C SER A 157 -8.37 14.34 16.36
N PHE A 158 -8.16 13.02 16.32
CA PHE A 158 -7.99 12.22 15.11
C PHE A 158 -9.21 11.31 14.99
N LEU A 159 -10.14 11.68 14.11
CA LEU A 159 -11.43 11.02 13.97
C LEU A 159 -11.49 10.23 12.65
N TRP A 160 -11.91 8.96 12.70
CA TRP A 160 -12.12 8.19 11.48
C TRP A 160 -13.47 8.53 10.84
N GLU A 161 -13.47 8.84 9.56
CA GLU A 161 -14.68 9.18 8.78
C GLU A 161 -14.57 8.69 7.33
N ASN A 162 -15.74 8.38 6.71
CA ASN A 162 -15.85 8.21 5.27
C ASN A 162 -16.18 9.58 4.64
N PHE A 163 -15.20 10.20 4.02
CA PHE A 163 -15.39 11.57 3.52
C PHE A 163 -14.69 11.85 2.20
N MET A 164 -13.94 10.90 1.65
CA MET A 164 -13.15 11.16 0.46
C MET A 164 -13.60 10.33 -0.74
N LYS A 165 -13.46 10.93 -1.93
CA LYS A 165 -13.44 10.27 -3.23
C LYS A 165 -12.15 10.63 -3.93
N THR A 166 -11.49 9.62 -4.51
CA THR A 166 -10.18 9.83 -5.13
C THR A 166 -10.16 9.30 -6.54
N HIS A 167 -9.72 10.11 -7.47
CA HIS A 167 -9.35 9.73 -8.84
C HIS A 167 -7.84 9.81 -8.97
N ALA A 168 -7.23 8.78 -9.53
CA ALA A 168 -5.82 8.78 -9.85
C ALA A 168 -5.60 8.17 -11.23
N PHE A 169 -4.71 8.76 -12.01
CA PHE A 169 -4.22 8.16 -13.25
C PHE A 169 -2.71 8.36 -13.34
N GLY A 170 -2.03 7.47 -14.02
CA GLY A 170 -0.59 7.56 -14.13
C GLY A 170 -0.02 6.62 -15.17
N LEU A 171 1.27 6.83 -15.40
CA LEU A 171 2.13 6.02 -16.24
C LEU A 171 3.28 5.50 -15.39
N ASN A 172 3.50 4.19 -15.43
CA ASN A 172 4.66 3.55 -14.82
C ASN A 172 5.52 2.95 -15.92
N ASN A 173 6.82 3.03 -15.74
CA ASN A 173 7.79 2.40 -16.62
C ASN A 173 8.84 1.68 -15.80
N SER A 174 9.28 0.53 -16.25
CA SER A 174 10.44 -0.15 -15.70
C SER A 174 11.32 -0.73 -16.78
N TYR A 175 12.61 -0.71 -16.54
CA TYR A 175 13.61 -1.23 -17.44
C TYR A 175 14.69 -2.03 -16.69
N THR A 176 14.98 -3.23 -17.20
CA THR A 176 16.06 -4.08 -16.70
C THR A 176 17.16 -4.16 -17.74
N PHE A 177 18.32 -3.65 -17.40
CA PHE A 177 19.55 -3.78 -18.19
C PHE A 177 20.47 -4.84 -17.59
N ARG A 178 21.01 -5.74 -18.41
CA ARG A 178 21.89 -6.81 -17.96
C ARG A 178 23.12 -6.95 -18.84
N THR A 179 24.27 -6.99 -18.17
CA THR A 179 25.57 -7.36 -18.77
C THR A 179 26.22 -8.47 -17.94
N LYS A 180 27.43 -8.85 -18.28
CA LYS A 180 28.20 -9.83 -17.48
C LYS A 180 28.51 -9.31 -16.07
N TRP A 181 28.79 -8.02 -15.93
CA TRP A 181 29.25 -7.39 -14.68
C TRP A 181 28.21 -6.47 -14.00
N LEU A 182 27.12 -6.10 -14.68
CA LEU A 182 26.09 -5.19 -14.17
C LEU A 182 24.68 -5.71 -14.46
N GLN A 183 23.84 -5.70 -13.46
CA GLN A 183 22.39 -5.72 -13.62
C GLN A 183 21.82 -4.42 -13.01
N ALA A 184 21.20 -3.62 -13.86
CA ALA A 184 20.53 -2.40 -13.45
C ALA A 184 19.01 -2.56 -13.63
N TYR A 185 18.25 -2.16 -12.63
CA TYR A 185 16.79 -2.07 -12.68
C TYR A 185 16.39 -0.65 -12.35
N ALA A 186 15.78 0.01 -13.33
CA ALA A 186 15.24 1.34 -13.18
C ALA A 186 13.71 1.28 -13.25
N GLN A 187 13.06 2.01 -12.37
CA GLN A 187 11.61 2.19 -12.37
C GLN A 187 11.30 3.66 -12.13
N HIS A 188 10.33 4.18 -12.84
CA HIS A 188 9.81 5.51 -12.59
C HIS A 188 8.33 5.57 -12.95
N GLY A 189 7.61 6.50 -12.31
CA GLY A 189 6.20 6.72 -12.53
C GLY A 189 5.85 8.20 -12.44
N VAL A 190 4.86 8.60 -13.22
CA VAL A 190 4.22 9.91 -13.13
C VAL A 190 2.75 9.65 -12.89
N SER A 191 2.17 10.31 -11.90
CA SER A 191 0.75 10.19 -11.61
C SER A 191 0.12 11.54 -11.31
N TYR A 192 -1.16 11.64 -11.57
CA TYR A 192 -2.00 12.74 -11.14
C TYR A 192 -3.08 12.20 -10.23
N ARG A 193 -3.27 12.84 -9.09
CA ARG A 193 -4.31 12.49 -8.13
C ARG A 193 -5.20 13.69 -7.86
N ARG A 194 -6.50 13.44 -7.78
CA ARG A 194 -7.51 14.38 -7.33
C ARG A 194 -8.36 13.72 -6.26
N THR A 195 -8.37 14.30 -5.08
CA THR A 195 -9.20 13.86 -3.95
C THR A 195 -10.18 14.97 -3.62
N THR A 196 -11.46 14.64 -3.54
CA THR A 196 -12.51 15.52 -3.01
C THR A 196 -12.88 15.07 -1.61
N SER A 197 -13.15 16.03 -0.74
CA SER A 197 -13.53 15.82 0.66
C SER A 197 -14.91 16.40 0.92
N SER A 198 -15.75 15.66 1.67
CA SER A 198 -17.01 16.14 2.22
C SER A 198 -16.91 16.58 3.69
N ALA A 199 -15.75 16.36 4.34
CA ALA A 199 -15.53 16.80 5.72
C ALA A 199 -15.36 18.33 5.77
N VAL A 200 -16.16 18.98 6.62
CA VAL A 200 -16.23 20.46 6.69
C VAL A 200 -14.92 21.08 7.18
N THR A 201 -14.18 20.36 8.00
CA THR A 201 -12.92 20.83 8.60
C THR A 201 -11.74 20.80 7.63
N THR A 202 -11.85 20.12 6.50
CA THR A 202 -10.75 19.89 5.55
C THR A 202 -10.91 20.75 4.28
N SER A 203 -9.85 20.84 3.47
CA SER A 203 -9.96 21.37 2.11
C SER A 203 -10.95 20.53 1.30
N PRO A 204 -11.85 21.16 0.52
CA PRO A 204 -12.86 20.42 -0.25
C PRO A 204 -12.26 19.65 -1.44
N GLU A 205 -11.10 20.03 -1.92
CA GLU A 205 -10.39 19.37 -3.00
C GLU A 205 -8.88 19.52 -2.83
N GLU A 206 -8.16 18.41 -3.00
CA GLU A 206 -6.72 18.37 -3.11
C GLU A 206 -6.31 17.62 -4.39
N LYS A 207 -5.36 18.22 -5.15
CA LYS A 207 -4.93 17.64 -6.42
C LYS A 207 -3.49 17.99 -6.76
N GLY A 208 -2.84 17.11 -7.49
CA GLY A 208 -1.46 17.37 -7.93
C GLY A 208 -0.84 16.22 -8.70
N TRP A 209 0.28 16.54 -9.33
CA TRP A 209 1.17 15.58 -9.96
C TRP A 209 2.17 15.04 -8.96
N ALA A 210 2.53 13.78 -9.15
CA ALA A 210 3.59 13.11 -8.42
C ALA A 210 4.53 12.40 -9.38
N TYR A 211 5.79 12.32 -8.99
CA TYR A 211 6.84 11.59 -9.69
C TYR A 211 7.58 10.70 -8.69
N ASP A 212 7.69 9.42 -9.03
CA ASP A 212 8.42 8.42 -8.27
C ASP A 212 9.51 7.80 -9.14
N ALA A 213 10.70 7.61 -8.59
CA ALA A 213 11.79 6.95 -9.29
C ALA A 213 12.56 6.03 -8.34
N SER A 214 12.99 4.90 -8.85
CA SER A 214 13.93 4.02 -8.15
C SER A 214 14.95 3.42 -9.11
N LEU A 215 16.17 3.25 -8.62
CA LEU A 215 17.26 2.62 -9.35
C LEU A 215 17.95 1.63 -8.43
N ARG A 216 18.12 0.40 -8.92
CA ARG A 216 18.91 -0.62 -8.24
C ARG A 216 19.97 -1.16 -9.19
N ASN A 217 21.23 -1.04 -8.79
CA ASN A 217 22.36 -1.59 -9.51
C ASN A 217 22.95 -2.74 -8.72
N THR A 218 23.23 -3.86 -9.38
CA THR A 218 23.99 -5.00 -8.85
C THR A 218 25.20 -5.19 -9.70
N PHE A 219 26.37 -5.02 -9.09
CA PHE A 219 27.68 -5.17 -9.71
C PHE A 219 28.22 -6.57 -9.39
N PHE A 220 28.60 -7.33 -10.40
CA PHE A 220 29.21 -8.64 -10.26
C PHE A 220 30.73 -8.52 -10.50
N PHE A 221 31.52 -8.82 -9.47
CA PHE A 221 32.99 -8.64 -9.54
C PHE A 221 33.72 -9.84 -10.08
N ASN A 222 33.03 -10.97 -10.28
CA ASN A 222 33.61 -12.17 -10.87
C ASN A 222 32.60 -12.91 -11.75
N GLU A 223 33.12 -13.76 -12.66
CA GLU A 223 32.31 -14.55 -13.60
C GLU A 223 31.32 -15.50 -12.90
N LYS A 224 31.72 -16.08 -11.77
CA LYS A 224 30.88 -16.98 -10.96
C LYS A 224 29.80 -16.22 -10.19
N LYS A 225 29.81 -14.88 -10.23
CA LYS A 225 28.89 -14.01 -9.52
C LYS A 225 28.78 -14.31 -8.02
N THR A 226 29.92 -14.75 -7.44
CA THR A 226 29.96 -15.04 -6.00
C THR A 226 30.25 -13.80 -5.17
N LEU A 227 30.88 -12.77 -5.75
CA LEU A 227 31.09 -11.47 -5.12
C LEU A 227 30.27 -10.42 -5.87
N LEU A 228 29.36 -9.78 -5.16
CA LEU A 228 28.51 -8.73 -5.72
C LEU A 228 28.32 -7.58 -4.75
N ALA A 229 28.12 -6.38 -5.29
CA ALA A 229 27.67 -5.22 -4.55
C ALA A 229 26.36 -4.70 -5.14
N THR A 230 25.52 -4.13 -4.28
CA THR A 230 24.28 -3.46 -4.67
C THR A 230 24.31 -2.00 -4.26
N LEU A 231 23.81 -1.14 -5.13
CA LEU A 231 23.54 0.27 -4.83
C LEU A 231 22.11 0.56 -5.27
N SER A 232 21.30 1.02 -4.35
CA SER A 232 19.90 1.38 -4.63
C SER A 232 19.59 2.78 -4.15
N GLY A 233 18.79 3.48 -4.93
CA GLY A 233 18.26 4.78 -4.61
C GLY A 233 16.79 4.87 -4.96
N SER A 234 16.03 5.64 -4.20
CA SER A 234 14.64 5.98 -4.49
C SER A 234 14.38 7.46 -4.24
N TYR A 235 13.44 7.99 -4.99
CA TYR A 235 12.95 9.36 -4.87
C TYR A 235 11.45 9.37 -5.10
N SER A 236 10.72 10.05 -4.23
CA SER A 236 9.31 10.41 -4.41
C SER A 236 9.19 11.93 -4.30
N SER A 237 8.54 12.54 -5.27
CA SER A 237 8.26 13.98 -5.25
C SER A 237 7.20 14.32 -4.19
N ARG A 238 6.97 15.61 -4.00
CA ARG A 238 5.81 16.09 -3.24
C ARG A 238 4.53 15.53 -3.85
N GLN A 239 3.65 14.94 -3.01
CA GLN A 239 2.43 14.27 -3.47
C GLN A 239 1.31 14.29 -2.44
N TYR A 240 0.07 14.24 -2.93
CA TYR A 240 -1.09 14.09 -2.07
C TYR A 240 -1.39 12.63 -1.79
N GLN A 241 -1.63 12.31 -0.51
CA GLN A 241 -2.20 11.05 -0.05
C GLN A 241 -3.52 11.36 0.67
N GLY A 242 -4.63 11.23 -0.06
CA GLY A 242 -5.92 11.77 0.39
C GLY A 242 -5.85 13.29 0.51
N ILE A 243 -6.15 13.82 1.69
CA ILE A 243 -6.07 15.24 2.04
C ILE A 243 -4.68 15.66 2.54
N TYR A 244 -3.75 14.73 2.70
CA TYR A 244 -2.42 14.98 3.24
C TYR A 244 -1.41 15.21 2.13
N LEU A 245 -0.64 16.27 2.25
CA LEU A 245 0.45 16.61 1.36
C LEU A 245 1.76 16.11 1.96
N MET A 246 2.36 15.13 1.32
CA MET A 246 3.64 14.55 1.70
C MET A 246 4.78 15.36 1.10
N SER A 247 5.82 15.66 1.88
CA SER A 247 7.06 16.25 1.37
C SER A 247 7.81 15.29 0.46
N PRO A 248 8.70 15.78 -0.42
CA PRO A 248 9.57 14.90 -1.18
C PRO A 248 10.42 14.02 -0.25
N THR A 249 10.60 12.76 -0.65
CA THR A 249 11.44 11.81 0.08
C THR A 249 12.47 11.16 -0.85
N TYR A 250 13.63 10.85 -0.31
CA TYR A 250 14.65 10.08 -1.01
C TYR A 250 15.38 9.16 -0.03
N SER A 251 15.90 8.06 -0.54
CA SER A 251 16.78 7.17 0.20
C SER A 251 17.85 6.56 -0.69
N VAL A 252 19.01 6.29 -0.10
CA VAL A 252 20.11 5.56 -0.75
C VAL A 252 20.57 4.47 0.18
N SER A 253 20.78 3.26 -0.37
CA SER A 253 21.25 2.10 0.38
C SER A 253 22.29 1.34 -0.44
N ALA A 254 23.24 0.72 0.25
CA ALA A 254 24.30 -0.09 -0.37
C ALA A 254 24.40 -1.45 0.33
N GLY A 255 24.84 -2.46 -0.42
CA GLY A 255 25.05 -3.79 0.12
C GLY A 255 26.19 -4.51 -0.58
N MET A 256 26.73 -5.52 0.09
CA MET A 256 27.71 -6.43 -0.46
C MET A 256 27.37 -7.86 -0.04
N LEU A 257 27.51 -8.79 -0.97
CA LEU A 257 27.30 -10.22 -0.71
C LEU A 257 28.46 -11.01 -1.26
N TYR A 258 29.02 -11.85 -0.42
CA TYR A 258 30.07 -12.80 -0.80
C TYR A 258 29.61 -14.22 -0.52
N ARG A 259 29.55 -15.04 -1.57
CA ARG A 259 29.16 -16.46 -1.53
C ARG A 259 30.41 -17.32 -1.61
N LEU A 260 30.55 -18.23 -0.66
CA LEU A 260 31.69 -19.14 -0.49
C LEU A 260 31.18 -20.57 -0.39
N LEU A 261 32.10 -21.54 -0.49
CA LEU A 261 31.80 -22.96 -0.33
C LEU A 261 30.67 -23.45 -1.25
N ASP A 262 30.79 -23.18 -2.56
CA ASP A 262 29.74 -23.50 -3.55
C ASP A 262 28.34 -22.96 -3.17
N ASN A 263 28.31 -21.70 -2.76
CA ASN A 263 27.12 -20.96 -2.29
C ASN A 263 26.53 -21.46 -0.96
N LYS A 264 27.20 -22.35 -0.24
CA LYS A 264 26.73 -22.81 1.08
C LYS A 264 26.94 -21.76 2.19
N LEU A 265 27.99 -20.95 2.10
CA LEU A 265 28.26 -19.87 3.05
C LEU A 265 28.05 -18.52 2.39
N ASN A 266 27.16 -17.71 2.92
CA ASN A 266 26.88 -16.35 2.47
C ASN A 266 27.27 -15.35 3.55
N LEU A 267 28.14 -14.42 3.20
CA LEU A 267 28.51 -13.27 4.03
C LEU A 267 27.88 -12.02 3.41
N SER A 268 27.09 -11.29 4.18
CA SER A 268 26.42 -10.07 3.70
C SER A 268 26.70 -8.88 4.61
N LEU A 269 26.89 -7.73 3.97
CA LEU A 269 26.95 -6.43 4.61
C LEU A 269 25.92 -5.53 3.92
N ASN A 270 25.00 -4.95 4.68
CA ASN A 270 24.02 -4.01 4.16
C ASN A 270 24.04 -2.74 5.00
N VAL A 271 24.02 -1.61 4.31
CA VAL A 271 23.86 -0.28 4.89
C VAL A 271 22.61 0.31 4.29
N ASN A 272 21.57 0.44 5.10
CA ASN A 272 20.33 1.05 4.67
C ASN A 272 20.29 2.51 5.10
N ASN A 273 19.67 3.34 4.27
CA ASN A 273 19.49 4.76 4.55
C ASN A 273 20.82 5.49 4.77
N LEU A 274 21.82 5.25 3.89
CA LEU A 274 23.06 6.03 3.85
C LEU A 274 22.75 7.53 3.76
N PHE A 275 21.78 7.84 2.91
CA PHE A 275 21.15 9.16 2.80
C PHE A 275 19.66 8.95 2.79
N VAL A 276 18.94 9.70 3.61
CA VAL A 276 17.48 9.64 3.72
C VAL A 276 16.94 11.02 4.07
N SER A 277 15.84 11.40 3.43
CA SER A 277 15.14 12.64 3.74
C SER A 277 14.18 12.43 4.91
N HIS A 278 13.88 13.52 5.63
CA HIS A 278 12.79 13.55 6.59
C HIS A 278 11.45 13.60 5.87
N SER A 279 10.42 13.06 6.47
CA SER A 279 9.07 13.07 5.94
C SER A 279 8.23 14.10 6.70
N LYS A 280 7.69 15.08 5.97
CA LYS A 280 6.70 16.03 6.49
C LYS A 280 5.34 15.72 5.87
N LEU A 281 4.34 15.84 6.69
CA LEU A 281 2.95 15.66 6.31
C LEU A 281 2.20 16.96 6.64
N GLU A 282 1.55 17.56 5.67
CA GLU A 282 0.80 18.79 5.81
C GLU A 282 -0.68 18.52 5.53
N THR A 283 -1.58 19.11 6.31
CA THR A 283 -3.02 19.09 6.06
C THR A 283 -3.66 20.37 6.56
N MET A 284 -4.89 20.63 6.13
CA MET A 284 -5.71 21.73 6.63
C MET A 284 -6.78 21.21 7.57
N SER A 285 -7.00 21.92 8.68
CA SER A 285 -8.13 21.69 9.59
C SER A 285 -8.68 23.03 10.07
N ASN A 286 -9.98 23.24 9.89
CA ASN A 286 -10.67 24.49 10.28
C ASN A 286 -9.96 25.77 9.80
N GLY A 287 -9.38 25.74 8.58
CA GLY A 287 -8.60 26.84 8.03
C GLY A 287 -7.18 26.97 8.57
N LEU A 288 -6.76 26.15 9.51
CA LEU A 288 -5.42 26.11 10.07
C LEU A 288 -4.58 25.06 9.36
N LYS A 289 -3.31 25.37 9.11
CA LYS A 289 -2.34 24.44 8.54
C LYS A 289 -1.68 23.62 9.65
N ILE A 290 -1.82 22.30 9.58
CA ILE A 290 -1.19 21.35 10.48
C ILE A 290 0.00 20.71 9.77
N ILE A 291 1.15 20.68 10.43
CA ILE A 291 2.37 20.06 9.92
C ILE A 291 2.85 19.04 10.95
N ALA A 292 2.90 17.76 10.54
CA ALA A 292 3.59 16.72 11.28
C ALA A 292 4.98 16.51 10.66
N ASP A 293 6.02 16.74 11.42
CA ASP A 293 7.42 16.54 10.98
C ASP A 293 7.98 15.28 11.64
N ASN A 294 8.09 14.21 10.85
CA ASN A 294 8.59 12.92 11.29
C ASN A 294 10.09 12.82 10.98
N GLN A 295 10.90 13.01 12.02
CA GLN A 295 12.37 12.96 11.92
C GLN A 295 12.94 11.56 12.18
N PHE A 296 12.23 10.51 11.78
CA PHE A 296 12.74 9.15 11.88
C PHE A 296 13.68 8.84 10.71
N SER A 297 14.91 9.30 10.82
CA SER A 297 15.96 8.93 9.90
C SER A 297 17.09 8.25 10.66
N PHE A 298 17.31 6.98 10.40
CA PHE A 298 18.45 6.27 10.95
C PHE A 298 19.14 5.44 9.86
N THR A 299 20.46 5.54 9.82
CA THR A 299 21.29 4.63 9.06
C THR A 299 21.43 3.33 9.81
N SER A 300 21.10 2.21 9.18
CA SER A 300 21.26 0.89 9.79
C SER A 300 22.32 0.06 9.08
N PHE A 301 23.17 -0.57 9.87
CA PHE A 301 24.18 -1.52 9.43
C PHE A 301 23.73 -2.93 9.79
N ARG A 302 23.76 -3.83 8.82
CA ARG A 302 23.43 -5.24 9.04
C ARG A 302 24.53 -6.12 8.46
N ILE A 303 25.14 -6.92 9.32
CA ILE A 303 26.06 -7.98 8.94
C ILE A 303 25.29 -9.31 9.06
N GLY A 304 25.37 -10.14 8.03
CA GLY A 304 24.72 -11.43 8.02
C GLY A 304 25.69 -12.54 7.63
N VAL A 305 25.63 -13.65 8.32
CA VAL A 305 26.31 -14.90 7.99
C VAL A 305 25.25 -15.99 7.90
N SER A 306 25.18 -16.66 6.77
CA SER A 306 24.23 -17.75 6.55
C SER A 306 24.97 -18.96 5.99
N TYR A 307 24.77 -20.10 6.62
CA TYR A 307 25.31 -21.37 6.16
C TYR A 307 24.21 -22.39 5.93
N THR A 308 24.16 -22.99 4.74
CA THR A 308 23.15 -23.96 4.34
C THR A 308 23.67 -25.38 4.57
N PHE A 309 23.02 -26.14 5.45
CA PHE A 309 23.29 -27.54 5.73
C PHE A 309 22.30 -28.42 4.93
N GLY A 310 22.77 -29.56 4.44
CA GLY A 310 21.93 -30.59 3.83
C GLY A 310 21.57 -30.33 2.37
N GLY A 311 20.70 -31.17 1.82
CA GLY A 311 20.19 -31.09 0.45
C GLY A 311 18.84 -30.36 0.38
N ASP A 312 18.39 -30.03 -0.84
CA ASP A 312 17.16 -29.30 -1.11
C ASP A 312 15.90 -30.05 -0.61
N ILE A 313 15.30 -29.56 0.46
CA ILE A 313 13.96 -30.00 0.88
C ILE A 313 12.96 -29.09 0.16
N ARG A 314 12.27 -29.61 -0.85
CA ARG A 314 11.14 -28.92 -1.48
C ARG A 314 9.93 -28.98 -0.55
N SER A 315 9.68 -27.95 0.24
CA SER A 315 8.40 -27.81 0.94
C SER A 315 7.40 -27.08 0.03
N LYS A 316 6.21 -27.65 -0.17
CA LYS A 316 5.09 -26.92 -0.76
C LYS A 316 4.57 -25.93 0.28
N GLY A 317 4.73 -24.63 0.03
CA GLY A 317 4.18 -23.59 0.89
C GLY A 317 2.66 -23.71 0.99
N GLN A 318 2.15 -23.78 2.21
CA GLN A 318 0.71 -23.75 2.49
C GLN A 318 0.23 -22.29 2.36
N ARG A 319 -0.71 -22.04 1.44
CA ARG A 319 -1.37 -20.73 1.33
C ARG A 319 -2.33 -20.57 2.51
N ASN A 320 -2.07 -19.62 3.39
CA ASN A 320 -3.05 -19.18 4.39
C ASN A 320 -4.07 -18.24 3.73
N SER A 321 -5.31 -18.68 3.63
CA SER A 321 -6.41 -17.92 3.00
C SER A 321 -6.96 -16.77 3.87
N ASN A 322 -6.48 -16.59 5.09
CA ASN A 322 -7.07 -15.65 6.07
C ASN A 322 -6.13 -14.50 6.48
N GLU A 323 -5.09 -14.20 5.70
CA GLU A 323 -4.12 -13.15 6.05
C GLU A 323 -4.73 -11.75 6.16
N ASP A 324 -5.74 -11.42 5.36
CA ASP A 324 -6.39 -10.11 5.41
C ASP A 324 -7.27 -9.94 6.67
N ILE A 325 -7.81 -11.03 7.21
CA ILE A 325 -8.56 -11.01 8.47
C ILE A 325 -7.61 -10.83 9.65
N GLN A 326 -6.46 -11.52 9.65
CA GLN A 326 -5.46 -11.40 10.70
C GLN A 326 -4.82 -10.01 10.78
N ARG A 327 -4.69 -9.30 9.65
CA ARG A 327 -4.15 -7.92 9.63
C ARG A 327 -5.11 -6.87 10.18
N ARG A 328 -6.39 -7.18 10.35
CA ARG A 328 -7.43 -6.27 10.84
C ARG A 328 -7.75 -6.45 12.33
N LEU A 329 -7.30 -7.53 12.94
CA LEU A 329 -7.34 -7.78 14.40
C LEU A 329 -6.14 -7.15 15.08
#